data_77c3e584c89407f7c872341b854919ee
#
_entry.id   77c3e584c89407f7c872341b854919ee
#
_cell.length_a   1.000
_cell.length_b   1.000
_cell.length_c   1.000
_cell.angle_alpha   90.00
_cell.angle_beta   90.00
_cell.angle_gamma   90.00
#
_symmetry.space_group_name_H-M   'P 1'
#
loop_
_entity.id
_entity.type
_entity.pdbx_description
1 polymer ?
#
loop_
_entity_poly.entity_id
_entity_poly.type
_entity_poly.pdbx_seq_one_letter_code
_entity_poly.pdbx_strand_id
1 'polypeptide(L)' 'MAIEKTYSMLKPDAVRNHHVGDIIARIERAGLAIERMELANVTPAQAAANYAEHEGKPFYDGLISYITSGPVVKMIVS' A
#
# COMPACT_ATOMS: atom_id res chain seq x y z
N MET A 1 14.17 -12.85 -20.77
CA MET A 1 13.87 -12.72 -19.32
C MET A 1 12.57 -11.95 -19.14
N ALA A 2 11.64 -12.51 -18.43
CA ALA A 2 10.38 -11.82 -18.17
C ALA A 2 10.58 -10.74 -17.08
N ILE A 3 10.04 -9.56 -17.33
CA ILE A 3 10.02 -8.49 -16.33
C ILE A 3 8.70 -8.62 -15.58
N GLU A 4 8.79 -8.87 -14.29
CA GLU A 4 7.61 -8.97 -13.45
C GLU A 4 7.36 -7.64 -12.77
N LYS A 5 6.10 -7.21 -12.79
CA LYS A 5 5.66 -6.00 -12.12
C LYS A 5 4.78 -6.38 -10.95
N THR A 6 5.04 -5.78 -9.81
CA THR A 6 4.31 -6.06 -8.58
C THR A 6 3.69 -4.78 -8.04
N TYR A 7 2.41 -4.85 -7.68
CA TYR A 7 1.76 -3.79 -6.95
C TYR A 7 2.17 -3.83 -5.48
N SER A 8 2.52 -2.68 -4.94
CA SER A 8 2.89 -2.55 -3.54
C SER A 8 2.25 -1.30 -2.94
N MET A 9 1.97 -1.35 -1.65
CA MET A 9 1.36 -0.23 -0.95
C MET A 9 2.06 0.00 0.38
N LEU A 10 2.47 1.26 0.63
CA LEU A 10 2.88 1.69 1.95
C LEU A 10 1.65 2.17 2.69
N LYS A 11 1.37 1.54 3.81
CA LYS A 11 0.14 1.76 4.57
C LYS A 11 0.18 3.04 5.39
N PRO A 12 -0.96 3.50 5.92
CA PRO A 12 -1.03 4.82 6.57
C PRO A 12 -0.04 5.03 7.72
N ASP A 13 0.27 4.00 8.50
CA ASP A 13 1.24 4.12 9.59
C ASP A 13 2.66 4.40 9.10
N ALA A 14 3.08 3.79 7.99
CA ALA A 14 4.38 4.05 7.39
C ALA A 14 4.48 5.50 6.92
N VAL A 15 3.41 6.04 6.35
CA VAL A 15 3.36 7.43 5.90
C VAL A 15 3.41 8.38 7.10
N ARG A 16 2.57 8.13 8.12
CA ARG A 16 2.54 8.97 9.33
C ARG A 16 3.87 9.00 10.08
N ASN A 17 4.58 7.88 10.11
CA ASN A 17 5.82 7.75 10.85
C ASN A 17 7.06 8.11 10.02
N HIS A 18 6.86 8.69 8.84
CA HIS A 18 7.93 9.17 7.96
C HIS A 18 8.89 8.07 7.49
N HIS A 19 8.36 6.86 7.23
CA HIS A 19 9.14 5.73 6.75
C HIS A 19 9.16 5.60 5.22
N VAL A 20 8.42 6.45 4.50
CA VAL A 20 8.29 6.35 3.04
C VAL A 20 9.65 6.39 2.35
N GLY A 21 10.47 7.39 2.67
CA GLY A 21 11.79 7.55 2.03
C GLY A 21 12.72 6.38 2.32
N ASP A 22 12.71 5.87 3.55
CA ASP A 22 13.55 4.73 3.93
C ASP A 22 13.15 3.46 3.20
N ILE A 23 11.85 3.21 3.08
CA ILE A 23 11.33 2.04 2.38
C ILE A 23 11.66 2.11 0.89
N ILE A 24 11.49 3.28 0.27
CA ILE A 24 11.83 3.50 -1.13
C ILE A 24 13.32 3.27 -1.36
N ALA A 25 14.16 3.78 -0.48
CA ALA A 25 15.60 3.57 -0.58
C ALA A 25 15.97 2.08 -0.51
N ARG A 26 15.31 1.32 0.36
CA ARG A 26 15.54 -0.13 0.46
C ARG A 26 15.12 -0.88 -0.79
N ILE A 27 14.02 -0.48 -1.41
CA ILE A 27 13.54 -1.07 -2.66
C ILE A 27 14.58 -0.84 -3.76
N GLU A 28 15.07 0.38 -3.89
CA GLU A 28 16.06 0.73 -4.91
C GLU A 28 17.40 0.04 -4.67
N ARG A 29 17.84 -0.05 -3.41
CA ARG A 29 19.08 -0.76 -3.07
C ARG A 29 19.01 -2.26 -3.37
N ALA A 30 17.82 -2.83 -3.33
CA ALA A 30 17.61 -4.23 -3.71
C ALA A 30 17.67 -4.46 -5.23
N GLY A 31 17.85 -3.41 -6.01
CA GLY A 31 17.94 -3.49 -7.46
C GLY A 31 16.59 -3.43 -8.17
N LEU A 32 15.54 -3.08 -7.45
CA LEU A 32 14.20 -2.94 -8.01
C LEU A 32 13.95 -1.50 -8.47
N ALA A 33 13.13 -1.36 -9.49
CA ALA A 33 12.75 -0.05 -10.02
C ALA A 33 11.31 0.29 -9.61
N ILE A 34 11.08 1.54 -9.22
CA ILE A 34 9.74 2.04 -8.97
C ILE A 34 9.26 2.69 -10.26
N GLU A 35 8.30 2.07 -10.92
CA GLU A 35 7.80 2.54 -12.22
C GLU A 35 6.68 3.56 -12.07
N ARG A 36 5.85 3.42 -11.04
CA ARG A 36 4.80 4.38 -10.71
C ARG A 36 4.67 4.48 -9.20
N MET A 37 4.35 5.68 -8.74
CA MET A 37 4.16 5.95 -7.33
C MET A 37 3.14 7.06 -7.17
N GLU A 38 2.19 6.87 -6.25
CA GLU A 38 1.13 7.82 -6.00
C GLU A 38 0.80 7.88 -4.52
N LEU A 39 0.74 9.09 -3.98
CA LEU A 39 0.22 9.32 -2.64
C LEU A 39 -1.30 9.52 -2.77
N ALA A 40 -2.06 8.69 -2.10
CA ALA A 40 -3.52 8.69 -2.24
C ALA A 40 -4.21 8.34 -0.94
N ASN A 41 -5.48 8.75 -0.83
CA ASN A 41 -6.35 8.32 0.24
C ASN A 41 -7.25 7.19 -0.28
N VAL A 42 -7.33 6.11 0.48
CA VAL A 42 -8.22 5.00 0.15
C VAL A 42 -9.60 5.33 0.72
N THR A 43 -10.62 5.34 -0.13
CA THR A 43 -12.00 5.54 0.32
C THR A 43 -12.54 4.27 0.98
N PRO A 44 -13.55 4.39 1.87
CA PRO A 44 -14.18 3.18 2.42
C PRO A 44 -14.69 2.22 1.37
N ALA A 45 -15.24 2.73 0.26
CA ALA A 45 -15.72 1.89 -0.84
C ALA A 45 -14.58 1.13 -1.51
N GLN A 46 -13.44 1.78 -1.75
CA GLN A 46 -12.26 1.14 -2.32
C GLN A 46 -11.69 0.07 -1.38
N ALA A 47 -11.63 0.39 -0.08
CA ALA A 47 -11.15 -0.56 0.93
C ALA A 47 -12.07 -1.78 0.99
N ALA A 48 -13.38 -1.59 0.99
CA ALA A 48 -14.34 -2.68 1.00
C ALA A 48 -14.19 -3.58 -0.23
N ALA A 49 -13.97 -2.99 -1.41
CA ALA A 49 -13.76 -3.74 -2.64
C ALA A 49 -12.45 -4.55 -2.59
N ASN A 50 -11.37 -3.95 -2.08
CA ASN A 50 -10.06 -4.60 -2.01
C ASN A 50 -10.03 -5.76 -1.00
N TYR A 51 -10.81 -5.67 0.06
CA TYR A 51 -10.81 -6.65 1.15
C TYR A 51 -12.14 -7.41 1.27
N ALA A 52 -12.92 -7.46 0.20
CA ALA A 52 -14.24 -8.11 0.21
C ALA A 52 -14.19 -9.57 0.67
N GLU A 53 -13.10 -10.28 0.36
CA GLU A 53 -12.90 -11.67 0.78
C GLU A 53 -12.80 -11.85 2.30
N HIS A 54 -12.50 -10.77 3.02
CA HIS A 54 -12.38 -10.77 4.47
C HIS A 54 -13.65 -10.30 5.18
N GLU A 55 -14.67 -9.91 4.43
CA GLU A 55 -15.94 -9.47 4.98
C GLU A 55 -16.55 -10.54 5.87
N GLY A 56 -17.04 -10.12 7.03
CA GLY A 56 -17.60 -11.03 8.03
C GLY A 56 -16.59 -11.61 9.00
N LYS A 57 -15.29 -11.40 8.79
CA LYS A 57 -14.27 -11.85 9.72
C LYS A 57 -14.11 -10.85 10.87
N PRO A 58 -13.71 -11.29 12.09
CA PRO A 58 -13.61 -10.40 13.25
C PRO A 58 -12.70 -9.19 13.06
N PHE A 59 -11.64 -9.32 12.23
CA PHE A 59 -10.68 -8.24 12.00
C PHE A 59 -11.09 -7.27 10.88
N TYR A 60 -12.18 -7.54 10.16
CA TYR A 60 -12.55 -6.78 8.96
C TYR A 60 -12.73 -5.29 9.22
N ASP A 61 -13.53 -4.93 10.23
CA ASP A 61 -13.80 -3.53 10.54
C ASP A 61 -12.53 -2.78 10.95
N GLY A 62 -11.65 -3.42 11.71
CA GLY A 62 -10.36 -2.85 12.09
C GLY A 62 -9.45 -2.64 10.89
N LEU A 63 -9.46 -3.57 9.94
CA LEU A 63 -8.68 -3.46 8.71
C LEU A 63 -9.15 -2.29 7.85
N ILE A 64 -10.45 -2.14 7.66
CA ILE A 64 -11.02 -1.03 6.89
C ILE A 64 -10.71 0.30 7.57
N SER A 65 -10.90 0.38 8.87
CA SER A 65 -10.60 1.57 9.65
C SER A 65 -9.12 1.96 9.54
N TYR A 66 -8.23 0.97 9.61
CA TYR A 66 -6.79 1.18 9.50
C TYR A 66 -6.40 1.72 8.13
N ILE A 67 -6.83 1.06 7.05
CA ILE A 67 -6.41 1.41 5.69
C ILE A 67 -6.98 2.76 5.22
N THR A 68 -8.08 3.21 5.85
CA THR A 68 -8.70 4.51 5.54
C THR A 68 -8.30 5.60 6.53
N SER A 69 -7.41 5.33 7.48
CA SER A 69 -7.05 6.27 8.55
C SER A 69 -6.15 7.41 8.10
N GLY A 70 -5.57 7.35 6.91
CA GLY A 70 -4.70 8.37 6.37
C GLY A 70 -4.20 8.01 4.99
N PRO A 71 -3.34 8.84 4.40
CA PRO A 71 -2.84 8.58 3.05
C PRO A 71 -1.92 7.37 2.99
N VAL A 72 -1.92 6.71 1.85
CA VAL A 72 -1.07 5.57 1.52
C VAL A 72 -0.22 5.91 0.31
N VAL A 73 0.87 5.18 0.10
CA VAL A 73 1.65 5.28 -1.14
C VAL A 73 1.43 4.00 -1.93
N LYS A 74 0.83 4.14 -3.11
CA LYS A 74 0.63 3.05 -4.05
C LYS A 74 1.76 3.07 -5.07
N MET A 75 2.32 1.92 -5.38
CA MET A 75 3.41 1.85 -6.37
C MET A 75 3.39 0.57 -7.16
N ILE A 76 3.99 0.68 -8.35
CA ILE A 76 4.30 -0.46 -9.21
C ILE A 76 5.82 -0.62 -9.19
N VAL A 77 6.28 -1.78 -8.81
CA VAL A 77 7.69 -2.11 -8.64
C VAL A 77 8.07 -3.23 -9.61
N SER A 78 9.21 -3.11 -10.23
CA SER A 78 9.70 -4.14 -11.14
C SER A 78 11.12 -4.56 -10.85
#